data_08d54ff70e7c1a728f2a2b2cb0f34f31
#
_entry.id   08d54ff70e7c1a728f2a2b2cb0f34f31
#
_cell.length_a   1.000
_cell.length_b   1.000
_cell.length_c   1.000
_cell.angle_alpha   90.00
_cell.angle_beta   90.00
_cell.angle_gamma   90.00
#
_symmetry.space_group_name_H-M   'P 1'
#
loop_
_entity.id
_entity.type
_entity.pdbx_description
1 polymer ?
#
loop_
_entity_poly.entity_id
_entity_poly.type
_entity_poly.pdbx_seq_one_letter_code
_entity_poly.pdbx_strand_id
1 'polypeptide(L)'
;MVKKELETALKFNGERIYSNIDKDIFLISRRTCDGLVAGTIISTALLKLDTRFTFRTIDYLDPDTVTRIISEDHDFNIFIDLNIEDIGKIKNLKDKLLIMDHNIISQNLKNYEEYLLNPYIYGIDGKNEISSGGLAYLLAEKLSKGNKKLSLLAIVSALAEKQDTGIKKSLIGLNSEIASVASSTGIVNIKTDLVFNTLGYKPIHEALAYNISPFIEGITWNKENCYKILKN
;
A
#
# COMPACT_ATOMS: atom_id res chain seq x y z
N MET A 1 -14.97 -5.26 7.45
CA MET A 1 -14.74 -6.73 7.55
C MET A 1 -14.19 -7.21 6.22
N VAL A 2 -13.01 -7.84 6.23
CA VAL A 2 -12.37 -8.39 5.02
C VAL A 2 -13.36 -9.34 4.34
N LYS A 3 -13.56 -9.21 3.01
CA LYS A 3 -14.44 -10.10 2.27
C LYS A 3 -13.89 -11.53 2.34
N LYS A 4 -14.79 -12.53 2.45
CA LYS A 4 -14.42 -13.95 2.61
C LYS A 4 -13.49 -14.44 1.49
N GLU A 5 -13.71 -13.97 0.29
CA GLU A 5 -12.90 -14.32 -0.89
C GLU A 5 -11.47 -13.78 -0.77
N LEU A 6 -11.30 -12.53 -0.35
CA LEU A 6 -9.97 -11.94 -0.10
C LEU A 6 -9.27 -12.67 1.04
N GLU A 7 -9.99 -13.00 2.12
CA GLU A 7 -9.43 -13.76 3.25
C GLU A 7 -8.89 -15.12 2.80
N THR A 8 -9.62 -15.82 1.93
CA THR A 8 -9.18 -17.09 1.33
C THR A 8 -7.93 -16.91 0.47
N ALA A 9 -7.89 -15.85 -0.34
CA ALA A 9 -6.73 -15.55 -1.19
C ALA A 9 -5.49 -15.16 -0.37
N LEU A 10 -5.66 -14.38 0.70
CA LEU A 10 -4.58 -14.04 1.62
C LEU A 10 -4.00 -15.29 2.28
N LYS A 11 -4.87 -16.21 2.72
CA LYS A 11 -4.44 -17.49 3.30
C LYS A 11 -3.69 -18.33 2.27
N PHE A 12 -4.25 -18.52 1.08
CA PHE A 12 -3.63 -19.27 0.00
C PHE A 12 -2.24 -18.73 -0.37
N ASN A 13 -2.11 -17.41 -0.56
CA ASN A 13 -0.82 -16.81 -0.89
C ASN A 13 0.16 -16.84 0.30
N GLY A 14 -0.33 -16.76 1.53
CA GLY A 14 0.46 -16.99 2.73
C GLY A 14 1.05 -18.39 2.77
N GLU A 15 0.25 -19.42 2.47
CA GLU A 15 0.69 -20.82 2.36
C GLU A 15 1.71 -21.03 1.24
N ARG A 16 1.55 -20.36 0.08
CA ARG A 16 2.53 -20.39 -1.01
C ARG A 16 3.88 -19.80 -0.59
N ILE A 17 3.88 -18.67 0.07
CA ILE A 17 5.11 -18.06 0.60
C ILE A 17 5.72 -19.02 1.64
N TYR A 18 4.91 -19.55 2.56
CA TYR A 18 5.39 -20.45 3.60
C TYR A 18 6.02 -21.74 3.04
N SER A 19 5.49 -22.26 1.93
CA SER A 19 6.06 -23.43 1.22
C SER A 19 7.41 -23.14 0.52
N ASN A 20 7.83 -21.89 0.51
CA ASN A 20 9.08 -21.45 -0.12
C ASN A 20 10.06 -20.78 0.86
N ILE A 21 9.83 -20.84 2.19
CA ILE A 21 10.66 -20.14 3.19
C ILE A 21 12.11 -20.63 3.22
N ASP A 22 12.36 -21.88 2.88
CA ASP A 22 13.72 -22.47 2.83
C ASP A 22 14.43 -22.25 1.49
N LYS A 23 13.79 -21.50 0.57
CA LYS A 23 14.25 -21.25 -0.79
C LYS A 23 14.69 -19.79 -0.98
N ASP A 24 15.20 -19.48 -2.16
CA ASP A 24 15.58 -18.11 -2.53
C ASP A 24 14.33 -17.32 -2.98
N ILE A 25 13.88 -16.39 -2.14
CA ILE A 25 12.75 -15.50 -2.44
C ILE A 25 13.28 -14.17 -2.97
N PHE A 26 12.75 -13.74 -4.10
CA PHE A 26 13.04 -12.45 -4.68
C PHE A 26 11.82 -11.52 -4.58
N LEU A 27 12.00 -10.41 -3.86
CA LEU A 27 11.03 -9.33 -3.79
C LEU A 27 11.45 -8.19 -4.72
N ILE A 28 10.52 -7.72 -5.52
CA ILE A 28 10.73 -6.53 -6.33
C ILE A 28 9.53 -5.60 -6.18
N SER A 29 9.78 -4.34 -5.87
CA SER A 29 8.74 -3.34 -5.72
C SER A 29 9.01 -2.09 -6.53
N ARG A 30 7.94 -1.35 -6.80
CA ARG A 30 8.06 0.00 -7.36
C ARG A 30 8.74 0.92 -6.34
N ARG A 31 9.52 1.88 -6.85
CA ARG A 31 10.18 2.92 -6.02
C ARG A 31 9.22 4.08 -5.72
N THR A 32 8.02 3.77 -5.31
CA THR A 32 7.00 4.67 -4.76
C THR A 32 6.96 4.53 -3.24
N CYS A 33 6.28 5.43 -2.55
CA CYS A 33 6.05 5.26 -1.11
C CYS A 33 5.28 3.97 -0.83
N ASP A 34 4.23 3.68 -1.62
CA ASP A 34 3.40 2.48 -1.47
C ASP A 34 4.21 1.21 -1.72
N GLY A 35 4.94 1.13 -2.84
CA GLY A 35 5.76 -0.04 -3.17
C GLY A 35 6.87 -0.30 -2.15
N LEU A 36 7.57 0.76 -1.68
CA LEU A 36 8.62 0.63 -0.65
C LEU A 36 8.05 0.15 0.69
N VAL A 37 6.93 0.71 1.10
CA VAL A 37 6.23 0.31 2.32
C VAL A 37 5.76 -1.13 2.23
N ALA A 38 5.09 -1.51 1.15
CA ALA A 38 4.62 -2.87 0.94
C ALA A 38 5.78 -3.88 0.94
N GLY A 39 6.87 -3.58 0.21
CA GLY A 39 8.09 -4.39 0.22
C GLY A 39 8.70 -4.52 1.61
N THR A 40 8.76 -3.43 2.38
CA THR A 40 9.27 -3.44 3.76
C THR A 40 8.41 -4.30 4.68
N ILE A 41 7.08 -4.25 4.54
CA ILE A 41 6.16 -5.07 5.34
C ILE A 41 6.40 -6.56 5.07
N ILE A 42 6.45 -6.98 3.79
CA ILE A 42 6.70 -8.37 3.41
C ILE A 42 8.11 -8.79 3.85
N SER A 43 9.14 -7.98 3.62
CA SER A 43 10.51 -8.25 4.08
C SER A 43 10.56 -8.48 5.60
N THR A 44 9.86 -7.64 6.38
CA THR A 44 9.79 -7.80 7.83
C THR A 44 9.11 -9.11 8.25
N ALA A 45 8.07 -9.53 7.53
CA ALA A 45 7.40 -10.80 7.78
C ALA A 45 8.30 -11.99 7.45
N LEU A 46 9.05 -11.93 6.35
CA LEU A 46 10.02 -12.97 5.94
C LEU A 46 11.19 -13.08 6.93
N LEU A 47 11.73 -11.95 7.41
CA LEU A 47 12.76 -11.94 8.45
C LEU A 47 12.32 -12.64 9.73
N LYS A 48 11.04 -12.50 10.13
CA LYS A 48 10.48 -13.20 11.29
C LYS A 48 10.35 -14.72 11.09
N LEU A 49 10.34 -15.17 9.83
CA LEU A 49 10.29 -16.57 9.44
C LEU A 49 11.72 -17.14 9.19
N ASP A 50 12.76 -16.34 9.47
CA ASP A 50 14.17 -16.68 9.19
C ASP A 50 14.43 -17.03 7.72
N THR A 51 13.67 -16.42 6.82
CA THR A 51 13.73 -16.68 5.38
C THR A 51 14.79 -15.80 4.72
N ARG A 52 15.60 -16.37 3.84
CA ARG A 52 16.52 -15.62 2.97
C ARG A 52 15.73 -15.01 1.81
N PHE A 53 16.00 -13.74 1.52
CA PHE A 53 15.40 -13.06 0.37
C PHE A 53 16.30 -11.96 -0.15
N THR A 54 16.10 -11.61 -1.41
CA THR A 54 16.65 -10.39 -2.02
C THR A 54 15.52 -9.40 -2.23
N PHE A 55 15.71 -8.14 -1.83
CA PHE A 55 14.75 -7.07 -2.08
C PHE A 55 15.34 -6.01 -3.00
N ARG A 56 14.69 -5.79 -4.14
CA ARG A 56 15.07 -4.81 -5.15
C ARG A 56 13.92 -3.83 -5.41
N THR A 57 14.28 -2.57 -5.67
CA THR A 57 13.30 -1.55 -6.06
C THR A 57 13.59 -1.05 -7.46
N ILE A 58 12.53 -0.80 -8.24
CA ILE A 58 12.62 -0.29 -9.63
C ILE A 58 11.62 0.84 -9.84
N ASP A 59 11.86 1.68 -10.82
CA ASP A 59 10.92 2.76 -11.16
C ASP A 59 9.77 2.24 -12.01
N TYR A 60 10.05 1.31 -12.94
CA TYR A 60 9.09 0.64 -13.79
C TYR A 60 9.63 -0.71 -14.28
N LEU A 61 8.73 -1.59 -14.71
CA LEU A 61 9.05 -2.92 -15.20
C LEU A 61 9.21 -2.89 -16.72
N ASP A 62 10.43 -2.57 -17.22
CA ASP A 62 10.78 -2.60 -18.64
C ASP A 62 11.18 -4.02 -19.10
N PRO A 63 11.21 -4.28 -20.44
CA PRO A 63 11.53 -5.60 -20.99
C PRO A 63 12.92 -6.12 -20.60
N ASP A 64 13.92 -5.24 -20.48
CA ASP A 64 15.29 -5.64 -20.12
C ASP A 64 15.35 -6.06 -18.64
N THR A 65 14.65 -5.32 -17.78
CA THR A 65 14.49 -5.68 -16.36
C THR A 65 13.78 -7.03 -16.22
N VAL A 66 12.71 -7.29 -16.97
CA VAL A 66 12.01 -8.58 -16.98
C VAL A 66 12.97 -9.71 -17.41
N THR A 67 13.71 -9.51 -18.51
CA THR A 67 14.67 -10.50 -19.03
C THR A 67 15.73 -10.83 -17.97
N ARG A 68 16.26 -9.81 -17.29
CA ARG A 68 17.23 -9.99 -16.20
C ARG A 68 16.65 -10.76 -15.03
N ILE A 69 15.44 -10.42 -14.55
CA ILE A 69 14.79 -11.12 -13.44
C ILE A 69 14.59 -12.60 -13.79
N ILE A 70 14.15 -12.91 -15.01
CA ILE A 70 13.96 -14.32 -15.43
C ILE A 70 15.31 -15.06 -15.48
N SER A 71 16.39 -14.40 -15.90
CA SER A 71 17.73 -15.01 -15.98
C SER A 71 18.38 -15.24 -14.60
N GLU A 72 17.97 -14.53 -13.58
CA GLU A 72 18.43 -14.74 -12.21
C GLU A 72 17.86 -16.03 -11.56
N ASP A 73 16.82 -16.62 -12.13
CA ASP A 73 16.17 -17.91 -11.80
C ASP A 73 15.93 -18.14 -10.30
N HIS A 74 15.33 -17.15 -9.64
CA HIS A 74 14.92 -17.28 -8.23
C HIS A 74 13.82 -18.35 -8.06
N ASP A 75 13.77 -18.97 -6.89
CA ASP A 75 12.79 -20.03 -6.60
C ASP A 75 11.36 -19.49 -6.47
N PHE A 76 11.19 -18.30 -5.90
CA PHE A 76 9.90 -17.64 -5.75
C PHE A 76 10.03 -16.12 -5.88
N ASN A 77 9.15 -15.51 -6.67
CA ASN A 77 9.18 -14.09 -6.98
C ASN A 77 7.93 -13.39 -6.44
N ILE A 78 8.09 -12.28 -5.74
CA ILE A 78 6.98 -11.45 -5.25
C ILE A 78 7.12 -10.05 -5.87
N PHE A 79 6.20 -9.72 -6.78
CA PHE A 79 6.14 -8.46 -7.49
C PHE A 79 5.12 -7.55 -6.82
N ILE A 80 5.54 -6.35 -6.43
CA ILE A 80 4.77 -5.46 -5.56
C ILE A 80 4.61 -4.09 -6.19
N ASP A 81 3.37 -3.63 -6.40
CA ASP A 81 3.03 -2.28 -6.90
C ASP A 81 3.70 -1.93 -8.24
N LEU A 82 3.83 -2.89 -9.14
CA LEU A 82 4.54 -2.71 -10.40
C LEU A 82 3.64 -2.33 -11.57
N ASN A 83 2.32 -2.27 -11.38
CA ASN A 83 1.31 -1.97 -12.39
C ASN A 83 1.53 -2.81 -13.67
N ILE A 84 1.55 -4.12 -13.52
CA ILE A 84 1.85 -5.05 -14.62
C ILE A 84 0.67 -5.08 -15.58
N GLU A 85 0.86 -4.56 -16.79
CA GLU A 85 -0.17 -4.54 -17.83
C GLU A 85 -0.15 -5.80 -18.70
N ASP A 86 1.01 -6.41 -18.88
CA ASP A 86 1.23 -7.59 -19.72
C ASP A 86 2.01 -8.68 -18.98
N ILE A 87 1.28 -9.71 -18.59
CA ILE A 87 1.87 -10.89 -17.93
C ILE A 87 2.60 -11.82 -18.93
N GLY A 88 2.38 -11.64 -20.23
CA GLY A 88 3.03 -12.45 -21.25
C GLY A 88 4.55 -12.44 -21.12
N LYS A 89 5.11 -11.34 -20.62
CA LYS A 89 6.55 -11.19 -20.38
C LYS A 89 7.06 -12.00 -19.19
N ILE A 90 6.23 -12.26 -18.20
CA ILE A 90 6.58 -12.96 -16.95
C ILE A 90 5.87 -14.31 -16.78
N LYS A 91 5.16 -14.77 -17.82
CA LYS A 91 4.42 -16.05 -17.79
C LYS A 91 5.28 -17.27 -17.47
N ASN A 92 6.58 -17.20 -17.77
CA ASN A 92 7.53 -18.28 -17.47
C ASN A 92 7.80 -18.42 -15.97
N LEU A 93 7.47 -17.40 -15.17
CA LEU A 93 7.56 -17.44 -13.70
C LEU A 93 6.28 -17.95 -13.02
N LYS A 94 5.28 -18.37 -13.79
CA LYS A 94 3.91 -18.65 -13.36
C LYS A 94 3.81 -19.33 -11.98
N ASP A 95 4.39 -20.50 -11.82
CA ASP A 95 4.31 -21.27 -10.57
C ASP A 95 5.18 -20.71 -9.43
N LYS A 96 6.15 -19.84 -9.79
CA LYS A 96 7.11 -19.18 -8.92
C LYS A 96 6.79 -17.70 -8.71
N LEU A 97 5.52 -17.27 -8.86
CA LEU A 97 5.16 -15.86 -8.91
C LEU A 97 3.98 -15.52 -8.01
N LEU A 98 4.09 -14.44 -7.26
CA LEU A 98 2.99 -13.69 -6.65
C LEU A 98 3.07 -12.23 -7.10
N ILE A 99 1.98 -11.70 -7.65
CA ILE A 99 1.83 -10.27 -7.95
C ILE A 99 0.88 -9.67 -6.94
N MET A 100 1.31 -8.64 -6.26
CA MET A 100 0.52 -7.89 -5.29
C MET A 100 0.42 -6.43 -5.74
N ASP A 101 -0.77 -5.98 -6.08
CA ASP A 101 -0.99 -4.64 -6.63
C ASP A 101 -2.41 -4.17 -6.31
N HIS A 102 -2.58 -2.87 -6.07
CA HIS A 102 -3.89 -2.26 -5.79
C HIS A 102 -4.50 -1.54 -6.99
N ASN A 103 -3.74 -1.40 -8.09
CA ASN A 103 -4.19 -0.72 -9.29
C ASN A 103 -5.19 -1.56 -10.09
N ILE A 104 -5.93 -0.90 -11.00
CA ILE A 104 -6.92 -1.56 -11.86
C ILE A 104 -6.23 -2.62 -12.71
N ILE A 105 -6.80 -3.81 -12.71
CA ILE A 105 -6.27 -4.95 -13.48
C ILE A 105 -6.58 -4.76 -14.97
N SER A 106 -5.55 -4.87 -15.81
CA SER A 106 -5.74 -4.94 -17.27
C SER A 106 -6.51 -6.22 -17.64
N GLN A 107 -7.26 -6.19 -18.75
CA GLN A 107 -8.02 -7.36 -19.23
C GLN A 107 -7.13 -8.58 -19.49
N ASN A 108 -5.86 -8.36 -19.84
CA ASN A 108 -4.90 -9.42 -20.13
C ASN A 108 -4.50 -10.23 -18.89
N LEU A 109 -4.76 -9.71 -17.67
CA LEU A 109 -4.41 -10.38 -16.42
C LEU A 109 -5.51 -11.30 -15.86
N LYS A 110 -6.74 -11.27 -16.42
CA LYS A 110 -7.86 -12.05 -15.91
C LYS A 110 -7.62 -13.56 -15.89
N ASN A 111 -6.79 -14.09 -16.78
CA ASN A 111 -6.45 -15.53 -16.83
C ASN A 111 -5.34 -15.92 -15.83
N TYR A 112 -4.91 -15.01 -14.99
CA TYR A 112 -3.80 -15.20 -14.05
C TYR A 112 -4.19 -14.80 -12.61
N GLU A 113 -5.49 -14.81 -12.31
CA GLU A 113 -6.03 -14.41 -11.00
C GLU A 113 -5.43 -15.20 -9.83
N GLU A 114 -5.04 -16.45 -10.06
CA GLU A 114 -4.39 -17.30 -9.06
C GLU A 114 -3.00 -16.81 -8.59
N TYR A 115 -2.35 -15.95 -9.41
CA TYR A 115 -1.06 -15.35 -9.09
C TYR A 115 -1.18 -13.89 -8.65
N LEU A 116 -2.41 -13.37 -8.66
CA LEU A 116 -2.72 -11.97 -8.36
C LEU A 116 -3.38 -11.85 -6.99
N LEU A 117 -2.76 -11.08 -6.11
CA LEU A 117 -3.42 -10.53 -4.94
C LEU A 117 -3.78 -9.09 -5.25
N ASN A 118 -4.99 -8.88 -5.77
CA ASN A 118 -5.48 -7.58 -6.21
C ASN A 118 -6.92 -7.35 -5.73
N PRO A 119 -7.24 -6.19 -5.11
CA PRO A 119 -8.53 -5.94 -4.48
C PRO A 119 -9.71 -5.97 -5.46
N TYR A 120 -9.49 -5.57 -6.72
CA TYR A 120 -10.56 -5.57 -7.74
C TYR A 120 -11.10 -6.95 -8.06
N ILE A 121 -10.30 -8.02 -7.92
CA ILE A 121 -10.76 -9.42 -8.06
C ILE A 121 -11.86 -9.73 -7.05
N TYR A 122 -11.79 -9.09 -5.89
CA TYR A 122 -12.72 -9.32 -4.76
C TYR A 122 -13.79 -8.22 -4.65
N GLY A 123 -13.91 -7.36 -5.68
CA GLY A 123 -14.87 -6.24 -5.70
C GLY A 123 -14.62 -5.21 -4.60
N ILE A 124 -13.34 -4.96 -4.29
CA ILE A 124 -12.86 -3.91 -3.39
C ILE A 124 -12.20 -2.83 -4.25
N ASP A 125 -12.46 -1.58 -3.94
CA ASP A 125 -11.88 -0.45 -4.67
C ASP A 125 -10.43 -0.21 -4.22
N GLY A 126 -9.48 -0.70 -5.02
CA GLY A 126 -8.05 -0.49 -4.77
C GLY A 126 -7.61 0.98 -4.81
N LYS A 127 -8.41 1.85 -5.43
CA LYS A 127 -8.10 3.28 -5.48
C LYS A 127 -8.38 4.00 -4.16
N ASN A 128 -9.38 3.56 -3.39
CA ASN A 128 -9.87 4.29 -2.22
C ASN A 128 -9.86 3.47 -0.93
N GLU A 129 -9.99 2.13 -1.02
CA GLU A 129 -10.26 1.28 0.15
C GLU A 129 -9.05 0.51 0.67
N ILE A 130 -8.01 0.30 -0.18
CA ILE A 130 -6.79 -0.39 0.21
C ILE A 130 -5.62 -0.07 -0.75
N SER A 131 -4.43 0.16 -0.19
CA SER A 131 -3.16 0.33 -0.91
C SER A 131 -2.40 -1.00 -1.03
N SER A 132 -1.30 -1.04 -1.80
CA SER A 132 -0.41 -2.20 -1.83
C SER A 132 0.22 -2.46 -0.46
N GLY A 133 0.55 -1.41 0.31
CA GLY A 133 1.00 -1.56 1.70
C GLY A 133 -0.08 -2.13 2.62
N GLY A 134 -1.35 -1.80 2.38
CA GLY A 134 -2.49 -2.41 3.08
C GLY A 134 -2.63 -3.90 2.77
N LEU A 135 -2.53 -4.29 1.49
CA LEU A 135 -2.52 -5.71 1.07
C LEU A 135 -1.34 -6.47 1.70
N ALA A 136 -0.14 -5.87 1.68
CA ALA A 136 1.06 -6.43 2.28
C ALA A 136 0.88 -6.67 3.78
N TYR A 137 0.26 -5.72 4.48
CA TYR A 137 -0.03 -5.86 5.91
C TYR A 137 -0.99 -7.04 6.17
N LEU A 138 -2.10 -7.12 5.42
CA LEU A 138 -3.06 -8.22 5.56
C LEU A 138 -2.40 -9.59 5.27
N LEU A 139 -1.53 -9.67 4.28
CA LEU A 139 -0.77 -10.88 3.96
C LEU A 139 0.26 -11.22 5.06
N ALA A 140 0.97 -10.23 5.57
CA ALA A 140 1.93 -10.41 6.66
C ALA A 140 1.29 -10.97 7.94
N GLU A 141 0.06 -10.56 8.26
CA GLU A 141 -0.72 -11.12 9.38
C GLU A 141 -1.06 -12.62 9.19
N LYS A 142 -1.06 -13.12 7.93
CA LYS A 142 -1.23 -14.57 7.64
C LYS A 142 0.09 -15.31 7.75
N LEU A 143 1.22 -14.66 7.45
CA LEU A 143 2.54 -15.28 7.49
C LEU A 143 3.03 -15.54 8.90
N SER A 144 2.86 -14.57 9.81
CA SER A 144 3.33 -14.72 11.19
C SER A 144 2.53 -13.86 12.16
N LYS A 145 2.46 -14.31 13.41
CA LYS A 145 1.82 -13.52 14.49
C LYS A 145 2.68 -12.31 14.87
N GLY A 146 2.05 -11.27 15.40
CA GLY A 146 2.74 -10.11 15.96
C GLY A 146 3.13 -9.05 14.94
N ASN A 147 2.51 -9.04 13.75
CA ASN A 147 2.72 -8.04 12.72
C ASN A 147 1.83 -6.80 12.90
N LYS A 148 0.99 -6.73 13.93
CA LYS A 148 0.07 -5.60 14.16
C LYS A 148 0.74 -4.23 14.12
N LYS A 149 2.01 -4.13 14.54
CA LYS A 149 2.78 -2.87 14.45
C LYS A 149 3.02 -2.40 13.02
N LEU A 150 3.02 -3.30 12.04
CA LEU A 150 3.17 -2.96 10.62
C LEU A 150 1.94 -2.25 10.05
N SER A 151 0.79 -2.27 10.76
CA SER A 151 -0.39 -1.47 10.39
C SER A 151 -0.10 0.03 10.28
N LEU A 152 0.86 0.57 11.06
CA LEU A 152 1.33 1.95 10.90
C LEU A 152 1.88 2.20 9.49
N LEU A 153 2.71 1.30 8.98
CA LEU A 153 3.28 1.42 7.64
C LEU A 153 2.17 1.35 6.58
N ALA A 154 1.20 0.45 6.75
CA ALA A 154 0.06 0.37 5.83
C ALA A 154 -0.77 1.67 5.80
N ILE A 155 -0.93 2.37 6.94
CA ILE A 155 -1.58 3.70 6.97
C ILE A 155 -0.74 4.72 6.20
N VAL A 156 0.58 4.74 6.39
CA VAL A 156 1.48 5.65 5.65
C VAL A 156 1.33 5.44 4.15
N SER A 157 1.28 4.19 3.70
CA SER A 157 1.05 3.81 2.31
C SER A 157 -0.30 4.34 1.79
N ALA A 158 -1.40 4.10 2.51
CA ALA A 158 -2.73 4.58 2.12
C ALA A 158 -2.81 6.12 2.01
N LEU A 159 -2.15 6.83 2.93
CA LEU A 159 -2.08 8.30 2.90
C LEU A 159 -1.20 8.82 1.75
N ALA A 160 -0.10 8.13 1.43
CA ALA A 160 0.74 8.48 0.28
C ALA A 160 -0.03 8.35 -1.04
N GLU A 161 -0.91 7.33 -1.16
CA GLU A 161 -1.82 7.13 -2.29
C GLU A 161 -3.07 8.03 -2.24
N LYS A 162 -3.16 8.96 -1.27
CA LYS A 162 -4.28 9.89 -1.09
C LYS A 162 -5.63 9.19 -0.94
N GLN A 163 -5.63 8.05 -0.27
CA GLN A 163 -6.83 7.24 -0.03
C GLN A 163 -7.66 7.73 1.17
N ASP A 164 -7.33 8.89 1.72
CA ASP A 164 -8.11 9.62 2.74
C ASP A 164 -9.32 10.32 2.11
N THR A 165 -10.16 9.54 1.41
CA THR A 165 -11.28 10.04 0.59
C THR A 165 -12.61 10.09 1.34
N GLY A 166 -12.67 9.61 2.55
CA GLY A 166 -13.87 9.62 3.39
C GLY A 166 -14.22 11.00 3.97
N ILE A 167 -15.30 11.02 4.74
CA ILE A 167 -15.78 12.25 5.39
C ILE A 167 -14.66 12.79 6.32
N LYS A 168 -14.41 14.09 6.26
CA LYS A 168 -13.31 14.74 7.02
C LYS A 168 -11.92 14.16 6.74
N LYS A 169 -11.68 13.72 5.50
CA LYS A 169 -10.41 13.13 5.12
C LYS A 169 -10.08 11.86 5.90
N SER A 170 -11.09 11.07 6.25
CA SER A 170 -10.87 9.78 6.87
C SER A 170 -10.50 8.71 5.84
N LEU A 171 -9.80 7.69 6.29
CA LEU A 171 -9.63 6.44 5.54
C LEU A 171 -10.96 5.67 5.51
N ILE A 172 -11.21 4.93 4.44
CA ILE A 172 -12.42 4.11 4.24
C ILE A 172 -12.06 2.65 3.96
N GLY A 173 -13.07 1.79 3.93
CA GLY A 173 -12.90 0.37 3.60
C GLY A 173 -11.86 -0.33 4.49
N LEU A 174 -11.02 -1.15 3.88
CA LEU A 174 -9.98 -1.91 4.60
C LEU A 174 -8.90 -1.01 5.22
N ASN A 175 -8.60 0.14 4.60
CA ASN A 175 -7.69 1.11 5.21
C ASN A 175 -8.20 1.61 6.58
N SER A 176 -9.51 1.82 6.71
CA SER A 176 -10.13 2.21 7.98
C SER A 176 -10.04 1.08 9.03
N GLU A 177 -10.21 -0.17 8.61
CA GLU A 177 -10.05 -1.32 9.50
C GLU A 177 -8.61 -1.44 9.99
N ILE A 178 -7.62 -1.29 9.09
CA ILE A 178 -6.20 -1.30 9.43
C ILE A 178 -5.85 -0.13 10.38
N ALA A 179 -6.40 1.06 10.13
CA ALA A 179 -6.23 2.21 11.02
C ALA A 179 -6.78 1.96 12.43
N SER A 180 -7.91 1.27 12.52
CA SER A 180 -8.52 0.85 13.79
C SER A 180 -7.61 -0.13 14.55
N VAL A 181 -6.99 -1.08 13.84
CA VAL A 181 -5.99 -1.99 14.44
C VAL A 181 -4.80 -1.20 14.98
N ALA A 182 -4.22 -0.29 14.18
CA ALA A 182 -3.09 0.53 14.62
C ALA A 182 -3.44 1.38 15.85
N SER A 183 -4.64 1.98 15.87
CA SER A 183 -5.12 2.75 17.00
C SER A 183 -5.29 1.88 18.27
N SER A 184 -5.85 0.67 18.11
CA SER A 184 -6.03 -0.26 19.23
C SER A 184 -4.72 -0.73 19.86
N THR A 185 -3.61 -0.69 19.11
CA THR A 185 -2.26 -1.02 19.62
C THR A 185 -1.57 0.17 20.27
N GLY A 186 -2.19 1.36 20.27
CA GLY A 186 -1.61 2.58 20.82
C GLY A 186 -0.48 3.20 19.98
N ILE A 187 -0.21 2.65 18.79
CA ILE A 187 0.86 3.15 17.89
C ILE A 187 0.42 4.42 17.16
N VAL A 188 -0.88 4.52 16.86
CA VAL A 188 -1.48 5.64 16.13
C VAL A 188 -2.57 6.26 17.00
N ASN A 189 -2.62 7.58 17.03
CA ASN A 189 -3.71 8.34 17.63
C ASN A 189 -4.44 9.08 16.51
N ILE A 190 -5.70 8.73 16.29
CA ILE A 190 -6.56 9.35 15.28
C ILE A 190 -7.31 10.51 15.94
N LYS A 191 -7.07 11.73 15.48
CA LYS A 191 -7.74 12.95 15.95
C LYS A 191 -8.40 13.66 14.79
N THR A 192 -9.54 14.28 15.06
CA THR A 192 -10.11 15.26 14.15
C THR A 192 -9.46 16.61 14.44
N ASP A 193 -8.79 17.18 13.46
CA ASP A 193 -8.11 18.46 13.57
C ASP A 193 -8.13 19.18 12.21
N LEU A 194 -7.76 20.48 12.23
CA LEU A 194 -7.57 21.26 11.01
C LEU A 194 -6.27 20.83 10.32
N VAL A 195 -6.36 20.47 9.04
CA VAL A 195 -5.19 20.09 8.23
C VAL A 195 -4.88 21.18 7.23
N PHE A 196 -3.83 21.95 7.50
CA PHE A 196 -3.27 22.94 6.57
C PHE A 196 -1.82 22.57 6.27
N ASN A 197 -1.39 22.72 5.03
CA ASN A 197 -0.05 22.31 4.56
C ASN A 197 1.10 22.93 5.36
N THR A 198 0.89 24.06 6.01
CA THR A 198 1.92 24.78 6.78
C THR A 198 1.58 24.91 8.26
N LEU A 199 0.58 24.17 8.75
CA LEU A 199 0.23 24.18 10.17
C LEU A 199 1.41 23.65 11.01
N GLY A 200 1.74 24.38 12.06
CA GLY A 200 2.92 24.09 12.91
C GLY A 200 4.21 24.80 12.49
N TYR A 201 4.32 25.27 11.24
CA TYR A 201 5.48 26.04 10.74
C TYR A 201 5.18 27.52 10.57
N LYS A 202 3.92 27.88 10.44
CA LYS A 202 3.43 29.25 10.28
C LYS A 202 2.30 29.56 11.25
N PRO A 203 2.05 30.84 11.56
CA PRO A 203 0.85 31.26 12.29
C PRO A 203 -0.42 30.78 11.58
N ILE A 204 -1.47 30.42 12.34
CA ILE A 204 -2.70 29.81 11.80
C ILE A 204 -3.34 30.66 10.68
N HIS A 205 -3.34 32.01 10.81
CA HIS A 205 -3.89 32.88 9.78
C HIS A 205 -3.11 32.82 8.46
N GLU A 206 -1.79 32.65 8.52
CA GLU A 206 -0.98 32.43 7.32
C GLU A 206 -1.16 31.04 6.76
N ALA A 207 -1.20 30.01 7.60
CA ALA A 207 -1.46 28.63 7.17
C ALA A 207 -2.81 28.53 6.47
N LEU A 208 -3.84 29.19 7.00
CA LEU A 208 -5.17 29.27 6.40
C LEU A 208 -5.15 30.02 5.05
N ALA A 209 -4.50 31.18 4.99
CA ALA A 209 -4.42 31.99 3.78
C ALA A 209 -3.67 31.27 2.64
N TYR A 210 -2.64 30.49 2.94
CA TYR A 210 -1.86 29.77 1.93
C TYR A 210 -2.39 28.38 1.61
N ASN A 211 -3.48 27.95 2.26
CA ASN A 211 -4.11 26.69 1.90
C ASN A 211 -4.94 26.86 0.63
N ILE A 212 -4.54 26.16 -0.45
CA ILE A 212 -5.19 26.25 -1.76
C ILE A 212 -6.17 25.09 -2.04
N SER A 213 -6.19 24.10 -1.16
CA SER A 213 -7.10 22.96 -1.30
C SER A 213 -7.77 22.66 0.06
N PRO A 214 -9.08 22.95 0.20
CA PRO A 214 -9.93 23.61 -0.80
C PRO A 214 -9.60 25.09 -0.96
N PHE A 215 -9.85 25.63 -2.18
CA PHE A 215 -9.87 27.08 -2.38
C PHE A 215 -11.13 27.66 -1.71
N ILE A 216 -10.95 28.69 -0.89
CA ILE A 216 -12.06 29.35 -0.18
C ILE A 216 -11.99 30.84 -0.53
N GLU A 217 -13.04 31.31 -1.21
CA GLU A 217 -13.15 32.73 -1.59
C GLU A 217 -13.08 33.64 -0.37
N GLY A 218 -12.31 34.72 -0.47
CA GLY A 218 -12.10 35.68 0.64
C GLY A 218 -11.15 35.19 1.75
N ILE A 219 -10.75 33.92 1.73
CA ILE A 219 -9.82 33.31 2.68
C ILE A 219 -8.49 33.00 2.00
N THR A 220 -8.52 32.17 0.93
CA THR A 220 -7.32 31.78 0.20
C THR A 220 -6.62 33.02 -0.38
N TRP A 221 -5.32 33.17 -0.09
CA TRP A 221 -4.48 34.32 -0.45
C TRP A 221 -4.81 35.65 0.24
N ASN A 222 -5.71 35.66 1.24
CA ASN A 222 -6.09 36.86 1.98
C ASN A 222 -5.70 36.77 3.47
N LYS A 223 -4.43 37.07 3.78
CA LYS A 223 -3.90 37.03 5.14
C LYS A 223 -4.64 37.96 6.11
N GLU A 224 -5.00 39.16 5.65
CA GLU A 224 -5.64 40.14 6.51
C GLU A 224 -7.03 39.67 6.94
N ASN A 225 -7.80 39.10 6.02
CA ASN A 225 -9.12 38.56 6.32
C ASN A 225 -9.02 37.33 7.24
N CYS A 226 -8.07 36.43 6.97
CA CYS A 226 -7.80 35.29 7.86
C CYS A 226 -7.45 35.74 9.28
N TYR A 227 -6.62 36.79 9.41
CA TYR A 227 -6.26 37.32 10.71
C TYR A 227 -7.47 37.94 11.45
N LYS A 228 -8.36 38.67 10.73
CA LYS A 228 -9.59 39.22 11.32
C LYS A 228 -10.54 38.12 11.80
N ILE A 229 -10.73 37.06 11.03
CA ILE A 229 -11.62 35.95 11.37
C ILE A 229 -11.13 35.22 12.64
N LEU A 230 -9.83 35.05 12.80
CA LEU A 230 -9.26 34.34 13.94
C LEU A 230 -9.14 35.19 15.21
N LYS A 231 -9.37 36.50 15.12
CA LYS A 231 -9.38 37.43 16.27
C LYS A 231 -10.77 37.51 16.94
N ASN A 232 -11.82 37.14 16.23
CA ASN A 232 -13.20 37.11 16.72
C ASN A 232 -13.51 35.71 17.29
#